data_84e3ec37753e16689ff5c2be712010b4
#
_entry.id   84e3ec37753e16689ff5c2be712010b4
#
_cell.length_a   1.000
_cell.length_b   1.000
_cell.length_c   1.000
_cell.angle_alpha   90.00
_cell.angle_beta   90.00
_cell.angle_gamma   90.00
#
_symmetry.space_group_name_H-M   'P 1'
#
loop_
_entity.id
_entity.type
_entity.pdbx_description
1 polymer ?
#
loop_
_entity_poly.entity_id
_entity_poly.type
_entity_poly.pdbx_seq_one_letter_code
_entity_poly.pdbx_strand_id
1 'polypeptide(L)'
;MKLLRSLLVLLLSISFFSGIVHAADSSNLKEMDYLKKIDLIHQDLKEGLSPTLKTGDLNSDFLNQLTQYHQGWITLAKNDLQYGERKALKEPINQIVHELKLNLNKISKLQKKLNENLIYDEAKEATYLSSYDWIYQQTLNELKNEGDVPTTLIGDSIDFDFLTRLAKQMEVFNSFVDNFTEQTENEQVKTLALEIQKEINELKNEVADLIKKINT
;
A
#
# COMPACT_ATOMS: atom_id res chain seq x y z
N MET A 1 -52.23 -38.46 25.40
CA MET A 1 -52.34 -37.15 24.70
C MET A 1 -51.60 -35.98 25.36
N LYS A 2 -51.10 -36.05 26.59
CA LYS A 2 -50.36 -34.94 27.25
C LYS A 2 -48.85 -34.91 26.92
N LEU A 3 -48.23 -36.03 26.57
CA LEU A 3 -46.80 -36.16 26.24
C LEU A 3 -46.46 -35.62 24.83
N LEU A 4 -47.42 -35.65 23.90
CA LEU A 4 -47.18 -35.18 22.52
C LEU A 4 -47.19 -33.65 22.41
N ARG A 5 -47.84 -32.93 23.34
CA ARG A 5 -47.89 -31.46 23.35
C ARG A 5 -46.61 -30.84 23.93
N SER A 6 -45.94 -31.54 24.85
CA SER A 6 -44.66 -31.04 25.42
C SER A 6 -43.48 -31.18 24.47
N LEU A 7 -43.53 -32.15 23.55
CA LEU A 7 -42.46 -32.33 22.56
C LEU A 7 -42.50 -31.27 21.43
N LEU A 8 -43.70 -30.76 21.09
CA LEU A 8 -43.88 -29.78 20.04
C LEU A 8 -43.45 -28.36 20.47
N VAL A 9 -43.50 -28.04 21.74
CA VAL A 9 -43.06 -26.74 22.29
C VAL A 9 -41.54 -26.69 22.41
N LEU A 10 -40.85 -27.82 22.61
CA LEU A 10 -39.40 -27.89 22.71
C LEU A 10 -38.70 -27.75 21.34
N LEU A 11 -39.37 -28.15 20.25
CA LEU A 11 -38.84 -28.06 18.89
C LEU A 11 -38.94 -26.63 18.27
N LEU A 12 -39.84 -25.78 18.81
CA LEU A 12 -40.01 -24.39 18.32
C LEU A 12 -39.07 -23.38 18.99
N SER A 13 -38.42 -23.76 20.11
CA SER A 13 -37.49 -22.85 20.81
C SER A 13 -36.03 -22.92 20.33
N ILE A 14 -35.69 -23.86 19.43
CA ILE A 14 -34.31 -24.00 18.92
C ILE A 14 -34.05 -23.20 17.61
N SER A 15 -35.13 -22.73 16.97
CA SER A 15 -35.01 -22.08 15.63
C SER A 15 -34.74 -20.57 15.66
N PHE A 16 -34.63 -19.93 16.83
CA PHE A 16 -34.44 -18.47 16.91
C PHE A 16 -33.03 -17.99 17.31
N PHE A 17 -32.08 -18.92 17.55
CA PHE A 17 -30.75 -18.56 18.00
C PHE A 17 -29.66 -18.62 16.90
N SER A 18 -29.97 -19.03 15.67
CA SER A 18 -28.99 -19.22 14.60
C SER A 18 -28.74 -17.95 13.74
N GLY A 19 -29.42 -16.85 14.00
CA GLY A 19 -29.31 -15.66 13.15
C GLY A 19 -28.30 -14.60 13.59
N ILE A 20 -27.80 -14.64 14.83
CA ILE A 20 -26.96 -13.56 15.39
C ILE A 20 -25.45 -13.93 15.37
N VAL A 21 -25.11 -15.19 15.32
CA VAL A 21 -23.70 -15.64 15.36
C VAL A 21 -22.98 -15.46 14.01
N HIS A 22 -23.70 -15.40 12.88
CA HIS A 22 -23.07 -15.34 11.54
C HIS A 22 -22.60 -13.93 11.12
N ALA A 23 -23.17 -12.86 11.65
CA ALA A 23 -22.80 -11.51 11.23
C ALA A 23 -21.50 -10.99 11.89
N ALA A 24 -21.28 -11.33 13.16
CA ALA A 24 -20.05 -10.95 13.88
C ALA A 24 -18.84 -11.77 13.41
N ASP A 25 -19.06 -13.03 12.98
CA ASP A 25 -17.99 -13.93 12.51
C ASP A 25 -17.50 -13.53 11.10
N SER A 26 -18.40 -13.07 10.23
CA SER A 26 -18.04 -12.68 8.85
C SER A 26 -17.27 -11.36 8.75
N SER A 27 -17.52 -10.39 9.64
CA SER A 27 -16.74 -9.14 9.67
C SER A 27 -15.32 -9.37 10.17
N ASN A 28 -15.16 -10.21 11.19
CA ASN A 28 -13.85 -10.58 11.73
C ASN A 28 -13.00 -11.34 10.70
N LEU A 29 -13.59 -12.29 9.96
CA LEU A 29 -12.90 -13.02 8.89
C LEU A 29 -12.44 -12.08 7.77
N LYS A 30 -13.28 -11.13 7.39
CA LYS A 30 -12.97 -10.14 6.35
C LYS A 30 -11.79 -9.23 6.74
N GLU A 31 -11.79 -8.75 7.98
CA GLU A 31 -10.70 -7.97 8.55
C GLU A 31 -9.39 -8.79 8.62
N MET A 32 -9.47 -10.03 9.09
CA MET A 32 -8.33 -10.93 9.13
C MET A 32 -7.73 -11.18 7.74
N ASP A 33 -8.56 -11.40 6.73
CA ASP A 33 -8.10 -11.60 5.35
C ASP A 33 -7.47 -10.31 4.77
N TYR A 34 -8.02 -9.14 5.08
CA TYR A 34 -7.45 -7.86 4.73
C TYR A 34 -6.06 -7.67 5.36
N LEU A 35 -5.95 -7.85 6.68
CA LEU A 35 -4.69 -7.68 7.42
C LEU A 35 -3.61 -8.69 6.99
N LYS A 36 -3.99 -9.92 6.68
CA LYS A 36 -3.07 -10.91 6.12
C LYS A 36 -2.49 -10.47 4.77
N LYS A 37 -3.30 -9.79 3.93
CA LYS A 37 -2.78 -9.20 2.69
C LYS A 37 -1.90 -7.98 2.93
N ILE A 38 -2.16 -7.18 3.96
CA ILE A 38 -1.26 -6.09 4.36
C ILE A 38 0.12 -6.65 4.75
N ASP A 39 0.15 -7.76 5.50
CA ASP A 39 1.41 -8.43 5.84
C ASP A 39 2.19 -8.91 4.59
N LEU A 40 1.50 -9.52 3.63
CA LEU A 40 2.13 -9.92 2.36
C LEU A 40 2.68 -8.71 1.58
N ILE A 41 1.91 -7.62 1.49
CA ILE A 41 2.38 -6.38 0.84
C ILE A 41 3.62 -5.82 1.55
N HIS A 42 3.65 -5.87 2.89
CA HIS A 42 4.81 -5.46 3.67
C HIS A 42 6.04 -6.33 3.35
N GLN A 43 5.87 -7.65 3.25
CA GLN A 43 6.96 -8.55 2.89
C GLN A 43 7.46 -8.29 1.47
N ASP A 44 6.55 -8.14 0.48
CA ASP A 44 6.91 -7.81 -0.90
C ASP A 44 7.68 -6.50 -1.00
N LEU A 45 7.26 -5.46 -0.27
CA LEU A 45 7.97 -4.17 -0.23
C LEU A 45 9.31 -4.28 0.50
N LYS A 46 9.39 -5.06 1.58
CA LYS A 46 10.65 -5.31 2.29
C LYS A 46 11.69 -5.95 1.37
N GLU A 47 11.29 -6.90 0.54
CA GLU A 47 12.16 -7.55 -0.42
C GLU A 47 12.48 -6.63 -1.60
N GLY A 48 11.47 -6.06 -2.25
CA GLY A 48 11.61 -5.28 -3.47
C GLY A 48 12.28 -3.92 -3.31
N LEU A 49 12.19 -3.29 -2.12
CA LEU A 49 12.83 -2.02 -1.80
C LEU A 49 14.18 -2.18 -1.09
N SER A 50 14.65 -3.40 -0.85
CA SER A 50 15.88 -3.63 -0.09
C SER A 50 17.09 -2.93 -0.71
N PRO A 51 17.87 -2.16 0.08
CA PRO A 51 19.10 -1.53 -0.40
C PRO A 51 20.21 -2.54 -0.76
N THR A 52 20.00 -3.83 -0.51
CA THR A 52 20.91 -4.90 -0.95
C THR A 52 20.69 -5.31 -2.40
N LEU A 53 19.53 -4.96 -3.00
CA LEU A 53 19.24 -5.17 -4.41
C LEU A 53 19.83 -4.02 -5.23
N LYS A 54 21.03 -4.20 -5.74
CA LYS A 54 21.79 -3.21 -6.49
C LYS A 54 22.15 -3.69 -7.88
N THR A 55 22.11 -2.78 -8.84
CA THR A 55 22.41 -3.05 -10.27
C THR A 55 23.80 -2.59 -10.70
N GLY A 56 24.49 -1.78 -9.91
CA GLY A 56 25.70 -1.07 -10.28
C GLY A 56 25.47 0.32 -10.87
N ASP A 57 24.19 0.72 -11.04
CA ASP A 57 23.78 2.03 -11.56
C ASP A 57 22.66 2.62 -10.69
N LEU A 58 22.93 3.75 -10.05
CA LEU A 58 22.00 4.38 -9.11
C LEU A 58 20.67 4.79 -9.77
N ASN A 59 20.66 5.11 -11.07
CA ASN A 59 19.42 5.49 -11.77
C ASN A 59 18.53 4.26 -11.99
N SER A 60 19.15 3.12 -12.30
CA SER A 60 18.43 1.85 -12.45
C SER A 60 17.88 1.37 -11.10
N ASP A 61 18.65 1.50 -10.02
CA ASP A 61 18.20 1.16 -8.66
C ASP A 61 17.01 2.02 -8.25
N PHE A 62 17.11 3.34 -8.44
CA PHE A 62 15.99 4.25 -8.17
C PHE A 62 14.73 3.90 -8.97
N LEU A 63 14.83 3.63 -10.26
CA LEU A 63 13.66 3.27 -11.08
C LEU A 63 13.07 1.91 -10.69
N ASN A 64 13.90 0.95 -10.26
CA ASN A 64 13.43 -0.30 -9.69
C ASN A 64 12.65 -0.06 -8.39
N GLN A 65 13.20 0.72 -7.47
CA GLN A 65 12.55 1.08 -6.20
C GLN A 65 11.26 1.87 -6.45
N LEU A 66 11.27 2.83 -7.37
CA LEU A 66 10.10 3.60 -7.78
C LEU A 66 8.98 2.69 -8.32
N THR A 67 9.35 1.66 -9.08
CA THR A 67 8.41 0.63 -9.54
C THR A 67 7.80 -0.14 -8.37
N GLN A 68 8.59 -0.54 -7.39
CA GLN A 68 8.12 -1.29 -6.21
C GLN A 68 7.15 -0.45 -5.35
N TYR A 69 7.44 0.83 -5.11
CA TYR A 69 6.50 1.73 -4.43
C TYR A 69 5.12 1.75 -5.11
N HIS A 70 5.10 1.99 -6.42
CA HIS A 70 3.84 2.07 -7.17
C HIS A 70 3.08 0.74 -7.19
N GLN A 71 3.78 -0.40 -7.34
CA GLN A 71 3.17 -1.72 -7.30
C GLN A 71 2.59 -2.04 -5.91
N GLY A 72 3.31 -1.71 -4.85
CA GLY A 72 2.85 -1.85 -3.47
C GLY A 72 1.57 -1.04 -3.21
N TRP A 73 1.53 0.23 -3.60
CA TRP A 73 0.35 1.08 -3.44
C TRP A 73 -0.85 0.62 -4.27
N ILE A 74 -0.63 0.15 -5.50
CA ILE A 74 -1.69 -0.47 -6.32
C ILE A 74 -2.24 -1.72 -5.65
N THR A 75 -1.38 -2.54 -5.05
CA THR A 75 -1.81 -3.76 -4.34
C THR A 75 -2.57 -3.41 -3.06
N LEU A 76 -2.13 -2.39 -2.33
CA LEU A 76 -2.80 -1.85 -1.15
C LEU A 76 -4.21 -1.33 -1.51
N ALA A 77 -4.32 -0.54 -2.58
CA ALA A 77 -5.60 -0.02 -3.07
C ALA A 77 -6.56 -1.14 -3.53
N LYS A 78 -6.04 -2.16 -4.22
CA LYS A 78 -6.84 -3.33 -4.62
C LYS A 78 -7.30 -4.17 -3.42
N ASN A 79 -6.52 -4.23 -2.36
CA ASN A 79 -6.89 -4.89 -1.12
C ASN A 79 -8.12 -4.19 -0.50
N ASP A 80 -8.12 -2.85 -0.45
CA ASP A 80 -9.28 -2.08 -0.01
C ASP A 80 -10.50 -2.28 -0.93
N LEU A 81 -10.33 -2.21 -2.24
CA LEU A 81 -11.43 -2.46 -3.20
C LEU A 81 -12.10 -3.83 -3.00
N GLN A 82 -11.35 -4.82 -2.51
CA GLN A 82 -11.84 -6.16 -2.22
C GLN A 82 -12.56 -6.24 -0.86
N TYR A 83 -11.99 -5.60 0.17
CA TYR A 83 -12.42 -5.77 1.57
C TYR A 83 -13.07 -4.53 2.18
N GLY A 84 -12.88 -3.34 1.62
CA GLY A 84 -13.49 -2.09 2.08
C GLY A 84 -15.03 -2.11 1.99
N GLU A 85 -15.69 -1.33 2.85
CA GLU A 85 -17.13 -1.38 3.04
C GLU A 85 -17.85 -0.21 2.38
N ARG A 86 -17.17 0.93 2.23
CA ARG A 86 -17.75 2.17 1.76
C ARG A 86 -17.83 2.22 0.23
N LYS A 87 -19.01 1.96 -0.33
CA LYS A 87 -19.25 2.00 -1.79
C LYS A 87 -18.84 3.33 -2.42
N ALA A 88 -18.98 4.44 -1.68
CA ALA A 88 -18.62 5.78 -2.16
C ALA A 88 -17.11 5.97 -2.40
N LEU A 89 -16.24 5.14 -1.81
CA LEU A 89 -14.80 5.20 -1.99
C LEU A 89 -14.30 4.39 -3.19
N LYS A 90 -15.11 3.48 -3.74
CA LYS A 90 -14.66 2.59 -4.82
C LYS A 90 -14.20 3.34 -6.06
N GLU A 91 -14.92 4.39 -6.46
CA GLU A 91 -14.55 5.19 -7.63
C GLU A 91 -13.27 6.01 -7.38
N PRO A 92 -13.15 6.80 -6.28
CA PRO A 92 -11.90 7.46 -5.93
C PRO A 92 -10.69 6.50 -5.87
N ILE A 93 -10.84 5.33 -5.25
CA ILE A 93 -9.75 4.35 -5.14
C ILE A 93 -9.37 3.76 -6.51
N ASN A 94 -10.34 3.53 -7.39
CA ASN A 94 -10.04 3.13 -8.78
C ASN A 94 -9.28 4.22 -9.54
N GLN A 95 -9.60 5.51 -9.29
CA GLN A 95 -8.85 6.63 -9.86
C GLN A 95 -7.40 6.64 -9.36
N ILE A 96 -7.16 6.45 -8.06
CA ILE A 96 -5.82 6.28 -7.49
C ILE A 96 -5.05 5.16 -8.21
N VAL A 97 -5.67 3.99 -8.38
CA VAL A 97 -5.05 2.85 -9.11
C VAL A 97 -4.74 3.22 -10.56
N HIS A 98 -5.59 4.00 -11.20
CA HIS A 98 -5.36 4.46 -12.58
C HIS A 98 -4.14 5.36 -12.68
N GLU A 99 -4.03 6.40 -11.86
CA GLU A 99 -2.91 7.35 -11.80
C GLU A 99 -1.58 6.61 -11.54
N LEU A 100 -1.54 5.72 -10.55
CA LEU A 100 -0.36 4.92 -10.24
C LEU A 100 0.08 4.03 -11.42
N LYS A 101 -0.86 3.48 -12.19
CA LYS A 101 -0.54 2.73 -13.41
C LYS A 101 0.00 3.60 -14.54
N LEU A 102 -0.48 4.84 -14.67
CA LEU A 102 0.09 5.78 -15.65
C LEU A 102 1.55 6.07 -15.31
N ASN A 103 1.88 6.24 -14.03
CA ASN A 103 3.25 6.43 -13.58
C ASN A 103 4.13 5.21 -13.85
N LEU A 104 3.64 3.98 -13.56
CA LEU A 104 4.37 2.76 -13.93
C LEU A 104 4.69 2.69 -15.41
N ASN A 105 3.80 3.14 -16.28
CA ASN A 105 4.05 3.18 -17.73
C ASN A 105 5.17 4.18 -18.09
N LYS A 106 5.21 5.36 -17.44
CA LYS A 106 6.29 6.35 -17.63
C LYS A 106 7.63 5.77 -17.18
N ILE A 107 7.66 5.18 -15.97
CA ILE A 107 8.85 4.55 -15.37
C ILE A 107 9.38 3.44 -16.30
N SER A 108 8.53 2.51 -16.71
CA SER A 108 8.91 1.37 -17.57
C SER A 108 9.49 1.81 -18.92
N LYS A 109 8.93 2.87 -19.54
CA LYS A 109 9.45 3.42 -20.79
C LYS A 109 10.87 3.99 -20.61
N LEU A 110 11.12 4.72 -19.53
CA LEU A 110 12.44 5.30 -19.26
C LEU A 110 13.44 4.21 -18.90
N GLN A 111 13.04 3.25 -18.04
CA GLN A 111 13.88 2.12 -17.64
C GLN A 111 14.35 1.29 -18.84
N LYS A 112 13.45 0.99 -19.78
CA LYS A 112 13.80 0.29 -21.03
C LYS A 112 14.86 1.07 -21.83
N LYS A 113 14.73 2.40 -21.92
CA LYS A 113 15.70 3.25 -22.63
C LYS A 113 17.05 3.28 -21.92
N LEU A 114 17.09 3.31 -20.60
CA LEU A 114 18.34 3.33 -19.82
C LEU A 114 19.08 2.01 -19.87
N ASN A 115 18.37 0.88 -19.88
CA ASN A 115 18.99 -0.44 -19.96
C ASN A 115 19.82 -0.66 -21.23
N GLU A 116 19.65 0.18 -22.25
CA GLU A 116 20.48 0.18 -23.45
C GLU A 116 21.83 0.87 -23.26
N ASN A 117 21.99 1.69 -22.19
CA ASN A 117 23.18 2.51 -21.90
C ASN A 117 23.41 2.66 -20.40
N LEU A 118 23.64 1.56 -19.68
CA LEU A 118 23.94 1.59 -18.25
C LEU A 118 25.29 2.27 -17.99
N ILE A 119 25.33 3.12 -16.97
CA ILE A 119 26.54 3.76 -16.48
C ILE A 119 26.84 3.20 -15.10
N TYR A 120 27.81 2.28 -15.03
CA TYR A 120 28.23 1.69 -13.77
C TYR A 120 29.12 2.66 -12.99
N ASP A 121 28.67 3.09 -11.81
CA ASP A 121 29.43 3.87 -10.83
C ASP A 121 29.12 3.36 -9.42
N GLU A 122 29.90 2.34 -9.04
CA GLU A 122 29.71 1.66 -7.73
C GLU A 122 29.86 2.62 -6.54
N ALA A 123 30.65 3.70 -6.66
CA ALA A 123 30.86 4.65 -5.58
C ALA A 123 29.62 5.55 -5.40
N LYS A 124 29.06 6.05 -6.49
CA LYS A 124 27.79 6.82 -6.45
C LYS A 124 26.63 5.95 -5.99
N GLU A 125 26.51 4.74 -6.51
CA GLU A 125 25.47 3.78 -6.09
C GLU A 125 25.58 3.50 -4.59
N ALA A 126 26.77 3.20 -4.06
CA ALA A 126 26.97 2.93 -2.64
C ALA A 126 26.61 4.13 -1.77
N THR A 127 26.91 5.36 -2.22
CA THR A 127 26.53 6.60 -1.51
C THR A 127 25.02 6.75 -1.48
N TYR A 128 24.35 6.57 -2.62
CA TYR A 128 22.89 6.61 -2.73
C TYR A 128 22.21 5.57 -1.82
N LEU A 129 22.65 4.30 -1.89
CA LEU A 129 22.04 3.24 -1.11
C LEU A 129 22.27 3.40 0.41
N SER A 130 23.42 3.97 0.81
CA SER A 130 23.70 4.27 2.22
C SER A 130 22.75 5.31 2.79
N SER A 131 22.44 6.38 2.04
CA SER A 131 21.48 7.39 2.47
C SER A 131 20.01 6.90 2.33
N TYR A 132 19.76 6.02 1.38
CA TYR A 132 18.45 5.40 1.17
C TYR A 132 18.06 4.42 2.29
N ASP A 133 18.99 3.76 2.97
CA ASP A 133 18.69 2.74 4.00
C ASP A 133 17.73 3.27 5.09
N TRP A 134 17.95 4.49 5.57
CA TRP A 134 17.06 5.12 6.53
C TRP A 134 15.62 5.29 5.98
N ILE A 135 15.48 5.73 4.72
CA ILE A 135 14.20 5.92 4.03
C ILE A 135 13.48 4.58 3.88
N TYR A 136 14.23 3.54 3.52
CA TYR A 136 13.73 2.17 3.45
C TYR A 136 13.16 1.70 4.79
N GLN A 137 13.86 1.92 5.91
CA GLN A 137 13.36 1.56 7.23
C GLN A 137 12.09 2.35 7.58
N GLN A 138 12.03 3.64 7.29
CA GLN A 138 10.82 4.45 7.50
C GLN A 138 9.64 3.90 6.66
N THR A 139 9.86 3.62 5.38
CA THR A 139 8.83 3.04 4.50
C THR A 139 8.22 1.76 5.08
N LEU A 140 9.05 0.87 5.60
CA LEU A 140 8.55 -0.36 6.22
C LEU A 140 7.80 -0.10 7.53
N ASN A 141 8.26 0.85 8.34
CA ASN A 141 7.62 1.19 9.62
C ASN A 141 6.21 1.77 9.41
N GLU A 142 5.99 2.56 8.34
CA GLU A 142 4.67 3.15 8.07
C GLU A 142 3.61 2.13 7.60
N LEU A 143 4.01 0.93 7.20
CA LEU A 143 3.10 -0.19 6.94
C LEU A 143 2.73 -0.99 8.19
N LYS A 144 3.52 -0.85 9.25
CA LYS A 144 3.31 -1.54 10.52
C LYS A 144 2.44 -0.70 11.45
N ASN A 145 1.67 -1.35 12.30
CA ASN A 145 1.29 -0.84 13.60
C ASN A 145 2.43 -1.17 14.58
N GLU A 146 2.32 -0.80 15.83
CA GLU A 146 3.27 -1.18 16.85
C GLU A 146 3.52 -2.71 16.80
N GLY A 147 4.70 -3.12 16.30
CA GLY A 147 5.09 -4.53 16.15
C GLY A 147 5.59 -4.88 14.74
N ASP A 148 6.07 -6.12 14.58
CA ASP A 148 6.67 -6.60 13.32
C ASP A 148 5.65 -7.00 12.24
N VAL A 149 4.38 -7.19 12.60
CA VAL A 149 3.29 -7.61 11.70
C VAL A 149 2.05 -6.75 11.94
N PRO A 150 1.35 -6.28 10.87
CA PRO A 150 0.07 -5.57 11.03
C PRO A 150 -1.00 -6.55 11.55
N THR A 151 -1.26 -6.51 12.84
CA THR A 151 -2.22 -7.41 13.51
C THR A 151 -3.57 -6.77 13.76
N THR A 152 -3.68 -5.44 13.62
CA THR A 152 -4.90 -4.67 13.87
C THR A 152 -5.05 -3.56 12.84
N LEU A 153 -6.29 -3.10 12.63
CA LEU A 153 -6.58 -1.92 11.83
C LEU A 153 -6.04 -0.64 12.51
N ILE A 154 -5.66 0.32 11.69
CA ILE A 154 -5.53 1.71 12.10
C ILE A 154 -6.96 2.30 12.09
N GLY A 155 -7.50 2.68 13.25
CA GLY A 155 -8.88 3.16 13.37
C GLY A 155 -9.93 2.05 13.26
N ASP A 156 -11.17 2.42 12.89
CA ASP A 156 -12.36 1.61 13.08
C ASP A 156 -12.85 0.90 11.81
N SER A 157 -12.18 1.08 10.67
CA SER A 157 -12.60 0.47 9.41
C SER A 157 -11.43 0.18 8.48
N ILE A 158 -11.61 -0.80 7.59
CA ILE A 158 -10.66 -1.16 6.54
C ILE A 158 -10.38 0.05 5.65
N ASP A 159 -11.40 0.78 5.23
CA ASP A 159 -11.26 1.97 4.39
C ASP A 159 -10.39 3.06 5.07
N PHE A 160 -10.55 3.26 6.37
CA PHE A 160 -9.72 4.22 7.11
C PHE A 160 -8.29 3.76 7.27
N ASP A 161 -8.08 2.47 7.58
CA ASP A 161 -6.76 1.84 7.66
C ASP A 161 -5.99 1.99 6.35
N PHE A 162 -6.63 1.64 5.23
CA PHE A 162 -6.04 1.76 3.89
C PHE A 162 -5.59 3.18 3.57
N LEU A 163 -6.51 4.15 3.68
CA LEU A 163 -6.21 5.55 3.34
C LEU A 163 -5.11 6.13 4.24
N THR A 164 -5.10 5.76 5.52
CA THR A 164 -4.08 6.20 6.47
C THR A 164 -2.71 5.62 6.15
N ARG A 165 -2.60 4.31 5.86
CA ARG A 165 -1.35 3.68 5.45
C ARG A 165 -0.83 4.28 4.15
N LEU A 166 -1.71 4.48 3.17
CA LEU A 166 -1.34 5.08 1.89
C LEU A 166 -0.80 6.50 2.06
N ALA A 167 -1.48 7.35 2.85
CA ALA A 167 -1.03 8.72 3.13
C ALA A 167 0.36 8.75 3.78
N LYS A 168 0.59 7.91 4.79
CA LYS A 168 1.89 7.80 5.47
C LYS A 168 3.01 7.34 4.54
N GLN A 169 2.75 6.36 3.68
CA GLN A 169 3.70 5.91 2.67
C GLN A 169 4.06 7.02 1.68
N MET A 170 3.09 7.84 1.25
CA MET A 170 3.31 8.98 0.36
C MET A 170 4.10 10.11 1.03
N GLU A 171 4.10 10.23 2.36
CA GLU A 171 4.96 11.18 3.08
C GLU A 171 6.43 10.78 3.00
N VAL A 172 6.75 9.51 3.27
CA VAL A 172 8.12 8.99 3.18
C VAL A 172 8.66 9.06 1.75
N PHE A 173 7.77 8.92 0.75
CA PHE A 173 8.14 8.98 -0.67
C PHE A 173 8.81 10.29 -1.09
N ASN A 174 8.45 11.43 -0.49
CA ASN A 174 9.13 12.69 -0.80
C ASN A 174 10.62 12.63 -0.45
N SER A 175 10.95 12.12 0.74
CA SER A 175 12.35 11.93 1.16
C SER A 175 13.12 10.96 0.24
N PHE A 176 12.44 9.95 -0.29
CA PHE A 176 13.00 9.02 -1.27
C PHE A 176 13.38 9.73 -2.58
N VAL A 177 12.50 10.55 -3.12
CA VAL A 177 12.77 11.28 -4.37
C VAL A 177 13.83 12.37 -4.16
N ASP A 178 13.77 13.10 -3.04
CA ASP A 178 14.74 14.14 -2.70
C ASP A 178 16.15 13.56 -2.58
N ASN A 179 16.30 12.43 -1.85
CA ASN A 179 17.58 11.72 -1.72
C ASN A 179 18.19 11.32 -3.08
N PHE A 180 17.36 10.86 -4.02
CA PHE A 180 17.83 10.49 -5.36
C PHE A 180 18.22 11.72 -6.18
N THR A 181 17.37 12.76 -6.21
CA THR A 181 17.56 13.94 -7.06
C THR A 181 18.76 14.79 -6.67
N GLU A 182 19.23 14.69 -5.43
CA GLU A 182 20.46 15.31 -4.95
C GLU A 182 21.73 14.61 -5.48
N GLN A 183 21.63 13.33 -5.85
CA GLN A 183 22.80 12.50 -6.19
C GLN A 183 22.90 12.17 -7.68
N THR A 184 21.78 12.21 -8.42
CA THR A 184 21.79 11.89 -9.85
C THR A 184 22.21 13.09 -10.71
N GLU A 185 23.02 12.81 -11.73
CA GLU A 185 23.35 13.73 -12.83
C GLU A 185 22.50 13.42 -14.09
N ASN A 186 21.66 12.39 -14.05
CA ASN A 186 20.81 12.01 -15.20
C ASN A 186 19.54 12.87 -15.23
N GLU A 187 19.56 13.93 -16.05
CA GLU A 187 18.45 14.88 -16.16
C GLU A 187 17.12 14.24 -16.59
N GLN A 188 17.13 13.13 -17.35
CA GLN A 188 15.88 12.46 -17.76
C GLN A 188 15.24 11.73 -16.58
N VAL A 189 16.03 11.03 -15.78
CA VAL A 189 15.53 10.33 -14.58
C VAL A 189 15.12 11.35 -13.52
N LYS A 190 15.91 12.40 -13.32
CA LYS A 190 15.62 13.50 -12.41
C LYS A 190 14.29 14.19 -12.74
N THR A 191 14.08 14.52 -14.01
CA THR A 191 12.83 15.14 -14.48
C THR A 191 11.63 14.23 -14.22
N LEU A 192 11.72 12.92 -14.54
CA LEU A 192 10.65 11.96 -14.26
C LEU A 192 10.39 11.83 -12.75
N ALA A 193 11.45 11.77 -11.93
CA ALA A 193 11.33 11.68 -10.48
C ALA A 193 10.54 12.85 -9.88
N LEU A 194 10.86 14.08 -10.28
CA LEU A 194 10.19 15.30 -9.84
C LEU A 194 8.74 15.41 -10.36
N GLU A 195 8.49 14.97 -11.61
CA GLU A 195 7.13 14.89 -12.15
C GLU A 195 6.27 13.95 -11.31
N ILE A 196 6.75 12.73 -11.06
CA ILE A 196 6.04 11.74 -10.24
C ILE A 196 5.87 12.24 -8.80
N GLN A 197 6.88 12.86 -8.20
CA GLN A 197 6.77 13.43 -6.85
C GLN A 197 5.63 14.45 -6.77
N LYS A 198 5.51 15.33 -7.76
CA LYS A 198 4.40 16.30 -7.83
C LYS A 198 3.05 15.60 -7.91
N GLU A 199 2.89 14.61 -8.80
CA GLU A 199 1.64 13.84 -8.96
C GLU A 199 1.27 13.08 -7.68
N ILE A 200 2.25 12.48 -7.00
CA ILE A 200 2.02 11.80 -5.71
C ILE A 200 1.63 12.79 -4.60
N ASN A 201 2.16 14.01 -4.60
CA ASN A 201 1.73 15.03 -3.63
C ASN A 201 0.29 15.50 -3.89
N GLU A 202 -0.13 15.61 -5.15
CA GLU A 202 -1.52 15.89 -5.51
C GLU A 202 -2.44 14.75 -5.02
N LEU A 203 -2.06 13.52 -5.29
CA LEU A 203 -2.78 12.33 -4.86
C LEU A 203 -2.86 12.21 -3.32
N LYS A 204 -1.79 12.54 -2.60
CA LYS A 204 -1.77 12.58 -1.12
C LYS A 204 -2.81 13.57 -0.58
N ASN A 205 -2.97 14.72 -1.20
CA ASN A 205 -3.98 15.70 -0.80
C ASN A 205 -5.41 15.15 -1.02
N GLU A 206 -5.66 14.46 -2.13
CA GLU A 206 -6.94 13.79 -2.38
C GLU A 206 -7.22 12.71 -1.32
N VAL A 207 -6.23 11.88 -0.98
CA VAL A 207 -6.33 10.86 0.08
C VAL A 207 -6.65 11.52 1.43
N ALA A 208 -5.99 12.63 1.78
CA ALA A 208 -6.27 13.37 3.01
C ALA A 208 -7.71 13.92 3.06
N ASP A 209 -8.26 14.35 1.93
CA ASP A 209 -9.66 14.80 1.84
C ASP A 209 -10.64 13.62 1.93
N LEU A 210 -10.30 12.45 1.40
CA LEU A 210 -11.09 11.23 1.61
C LEU A 210 -11.12 10.82 3.09
N ILE A 211 -9.98 10.87 3.78
CA ILE A 211 -9.88 10.59 5.23
C ILE A 211 -10.81 11.54 6.02
N LYS A 212 -10.82 12.84 5.72
CA LYS A 212 -11.72 13.80 6.38
C LYS A 212 -13.19 13.43 6.16
N LYS A 213 -13.57 13.06 4.92
CA LYS A 213 -14.95 12.70 4.57
C LYS A 213 -15.47 11.45 5.25
N ILE A 214 -14.61 10.50 5.61
CA ILE A 214 -15.04 9.28 6.28
C ILE A 214 -15.13 9.42 7.81
N ASN A 215 -14.54 10.48 8.37
CA ASN A 215 -14.62 10.80 9.79
C ASN A 215 -15.78 11.73 10.17
N THR A 216 -16.56 12.20 9.18
CA THR A 216 -17.77 13.01 9.36
C THR A 216 -19.02 12.17 9.22
#